data_98599f552bceda113593d7a7c1119f1b
#
_entry.id   98599f552bceda113593d7a7c1119f1b
#
_cell.length_a   1.000
_cell.length_b   1.000
_cell.length_c   1.000
_cell.angle_alpha   90.00
_cell.angle_beta   90.00
_cell.angle_gamma   90.00
#
_symmetry.space_group_name_H-M   'P 1'
#
loop_
_entity.id
_entity.type
_entity.pdbx_description
1 polymer ?
#
loop_
_entity_poly.entity_id
_entity_poly.type
_entity_poly.pdbx_seq_one_letter_code
_entity_poly.pdbx_strand_id
1 'polypeptide(L)'
;LYSSAASDVYKRQGNQIPKLPGTNTFHSTELFHIYEATPGYTPLLIVASENGVPVAKLLAAIRKSVRLFPPSIIKRCEVYGTGEYFDETINKEAVFSDMLQRLTDEALRDAFLIEFRNLENSLFGYKVFRNNQYFAINWLRVRNSLHNVEQAEVRFSPSRIRQIKKGLKNGAKVKEAHTPEEIHAFAKMLHHNYSAKIRRHFPSMDFFQQLEKQMTLSRQSRIFIVTYKEKIIGGSACIYSDDNAYLWFSGGMRKTYALQYPGILAVWQALHDAKERGYRHLEFMDVGLPFRRQGYREFVLRFGGKQISTRRWFRFRWEWLNRVLIKIYE
;
A
#
# COMPACT_ATOMS: atom_id res chain seq x y z
N LEU A 1 -26.81 -4.12 25.91
CA LEU A 1 -26.05 -2.88 26.11
C LEU A 1 -24.65 -3.10 25.56
N TYR A 2 -24.43 -2.71 24.30
CA TYR A 2 -23.07 -2.68 23.75
C TYR A 2 -22.36 -1.49 24.38
N SER A 3 -21.32 -1.75 25.17
CA SER A 3 -20.37 -0.72 25.58
C SER A 3 -19.72 -0.19 24.31
N SER A 4 -19.89 1.10 24.01
CA SER A 4 -19.15 1.73 22.92
C SER A 4 -17.67 1.69 23.29
N ALA A 5 -16.84 1.11 22.44
CA ALA A 5 -15.41 1.12 22.64
C ALA A 5 -14.92 2.58 22.63
N ALA A 6 -14.17 2.98 23.66
CA ALA A 6 -13.53 4.29 23.64
C ALA A 6 -12.41 4.27 22.62
N SER A 7 -12.40 5.22 21.69
CA SER A 7 -11.36 5.32 20.65
C SER A 7 -10.42 6.48 20.90
N ASP A 8 -9.16 6.17 21.16
CA ASP A 8 -8.09 7.16 21.32
C ASP A 8 -7.45 7.50 19.97
N VAL A 9 -7.01 8.74 19.83
CA VAL A 9 -6.37 9.24 18.62
C VAL A 9 -4.93 9.64 18.89
N TYR A 10 -3.99 9.02 18.22
CA TYR A 10 -2.58 9.38 18.28
C TYR A 10 -2.19 10.13 17.00
N LYS A 11 -1.70 11.35 17.19
CA LYS A 11 -1.19 12.24 16.14
C LYS A 11 0.29 12.54 16.40
N ARG A 12 0.92 13.17 15.40
CA ARG A 12 2.27 13.71 15.51
C ARG A 12 2.44 14.55 16.78
N GLN A 13 3.49 14.27 17.55
CA GLN A 13 3.98 14.96 18.76
C GLN A 13 3.15 14.79 20.04
N GLY A 14 3.76 14.07 20.99
CA GLY A 14 3.49 14.18 22.42
C GLY A 14 2.78 13.01 23.10
N ASN A 15 2.04 12.18 22.41
CA ASN A 15 1.45 11.00 23.02
C ASN A 15 2.31 9.77 22.70
N GLN A 16 2.90 9.19 23.72
CA GLN A 16 3.58 7.89 23.56
C GLN A 16 2.53 6.86 23.11
N ILE A 17 2.72 6.31 21.92
CA ILE A 17 1.89 5.21 21.44
C ILE A 17 2.12 4.01 22.36
N PRO A 18 1.08 3.43 22.96
CA PRO A 18 1.22 2.25 23.79
C PRO A 18 1.76 1.09 22.95
N LYS A 19 2.40 0.11 23.59
CA LYS A 19 2.80 -1.11 22.92
C LYS A 19 1.55 -1.87 22.51
N LEU A 20 1.26 -1.87 21.21
CA LEU A 20 0.07 -2.51 20.65
C LEU A 20 0.43 -3.88 20.07
N PRO A 21 -0.41 -4.90 20.27
CA PRO A 21 -0.25 -6.20 19.62
C PRO A 21 -0.53 -6.12 18.12
N GLY A 22 -0.33 -7.25 17.44
CA GLY A 22 -0.70 -7.46 16.05
C GLY A 22 0.48 -7.57 15.10
N THR A 23 0.20 -8.08 13.91
CA THR A 23 1.16 -8.41 12.85
C THR A 23 0.88 -7.67 11.54
N ASN A 24 -0.22 -6.94 11.47
CA ASN A 24 -0.60 -6.21 10.28
C ASN A 24 0.29 -4.97 10.08
N THR A 25 1.21 -5.07 9.15
CA THR A 25 2.19 -4.03 8.85
C THR A 25 1.56 -2.70 8.42
N PHE A 26 0.40 -2.73 7.76
CA PHE A 26 -0.30 -1.50 7.35
C PHE A 26 -0.90 -0.72 8.53
N HIS A 27 -1.01 -1.34 9.70
CA HIS A 27 -1.50 -0.72 10.93
C HIS A 27 -0.45 -0.74 12.05
N SER A 28 0.82 -0.97 11.70
CA SER A 28 1.92 -1.06 12.67
C SER A 28 2.38 0.31 13.18
N THR A 29 2.99 0.31 14.35
CA THR A 29 3.67 1.48 14.93
C THR A 29 4.89 1.89 14.11
N GLU A 30 5.56 0.95 13.49
CA GLU A 30 6.70 1.21 12.59
C GLU A 30 6.24 2.04 11.39
N LEU A 31 5.12 1.68 10.76
CA LEU A 31 4.57 2.46 9.64
C LEU A 31 4.07 3.85 10.10
N PHE A 32 3.53 3.96 11.31
CA PHE A 32 3.21 5.26 11.91
C PHE A 32 4.46 6.14 12.00
N HIS A 33 5.56 5.63 12.53
CA HIS A 33 6.81 6.38 12.66
C HIS A 33 7.44 6.72 11.30
N ILE A 34 7.29 5.86 10.30
CA ILE A 34 7.70 6.18 8.92
C ILE A 34 6.93 7.40 8.40
N TYR A 35 5.61 7.42 8.56
CA TYR A 35 4.81 8.58 8.16
C TYR A 35 5.17 9.83 8.96
N GLU A 36 5.38 9.69 10.28
CA GLU A 36 5.77 10.80 11.15
C GLU A 36 7.09 11.43 10.74
N ALA A 37 8.10 10.62 10.42
CA ALA A 37 9.42 11.05 10.01
C ALA A 37 9.48 11.52 8.55
N THR A 38 8.42 11.28 7.75
CA THR A 38 8.40 11.67 6.33
C THR A 38 7.80 13.07 6.14
N PRO A 39 8.54 14.04 5.59
CA PRO A 39 8.02 15.38 5.34
C PRO A 39 6.77 15.36 4.45
N GLY A 40 5.73 16.09 4.89
CA GLY A 40 4.45 16.18 4.16
C GLY A 40 3.44 15.10 4.47
N TYR A 41 3.78 14.17 5.37
CA TYR A 41 2.85 13.21 5.94
C TYR A 41 2.46 13.60 7.37
N THR A 42 1.24 13.25 7.75
CA THR A 42 0.75 13.31 9.13
C THR A 42 0.03 12.00 9.42
N PRO A 43 0.59 11.12 10.26
CA PRO A 43 -0.08 9.89 10.65
C PRO A 43 -1.27 10.17 11.56
N LEU A 44 -2.27 9.30 11.49
CA LEU A 44 -3.39 9.20 12.41
C LEU A 44 -3.54 7.73 12.79
N LEU A 45 -3.28 7.39 14.05
CA LEU A 45 -3.53 6.06 14.59
C LEU A 45 -4.73 6.15 15.53
N ILE A 46 -5.78 5.41 15.20
CA ILE A 46 -6.96 5.23 16.03
C ILE A 46 -6.80 3.91 16.75
N VAL A 47 -6.94 3.92 18.05
CA VAL A 47 -6.91 2.70 18.90
C VAL A 47 -8.25 2.60 19.61
N ALA A 48 -8.97 1.53 19.36
CA ALA A 48 -10.18 1.19 20.09
C ALA A 48 -9.84 0.37 21.32
N SER A 49 -10.42 0.72 22.45
CA SER A 49 -10.20 0.04 23.73
C SER A 49 -11.53 -0.30 24.39
N GLU A 50 -11.62 -1.50 24.95
CA GLU A 50 -12.71 -1.92 25.84
C GLU A 50 -12.16 -2.10 27.25
N ASN A 51 -12.79 -1.47 28.25
CA ASN A 51 -12.34 -1.50 29.64
C ASN A 51 -10.84 -1.12 29.82
N GLY A 52 -10.34 -0.19 29.01
CA GLY A 52 -8.95 0.25 29.05
C GLY A 52 -7.94 -0.70 28.36
N VAL A 53 -8.40 -1.80 27.78
CA VAL A 53 -7.56 -2.74 27.04
C VAL A 53 -7.73 -2.49 25.53
N PRO A 54 -6.65 -2.26 24.78
CA PRO A 54 -6.72 -2.12 23.32
C PRO A 54 -7.28 -3.38 22.65
N VAL A 55 -8.32 -3.24 21.82
CA VAL A 55 -8.98 -4.33 21.10
C VAL A 55 -8.80 -4.24 19.57
N ALA A 56 -8.54 -3.04 19.05
CA ALA A 56 -8.27 -2.84 17.63
C ALA A 56 -7.46 -1.56 17.38
N LYS A 57 -6.85 -1.49 16.20
CA LYS A 57 -6.17 -0.28 15.73
C LYS A 57 -6.40 -0.05 14.23
N LEU A 58 -6.37 1.22 13.82
CA LEU A 58 -6.54 1.66 12.43
C LEU A 58 -5.56 2.81 12.15
N LEU A 59 -4.62 2.59 11.24
CA LEU A 59 -3.64 3.60 10.83
C LEU A 59 -4.04 4.25 9.51
N ALA A 60 -3.99 5.56 9.47
CA ALA A 60 -4.14 6.38 8.29
C ALA A 60 -2.99 7.36 8.15
N ALA A 61 -2.80 7.88 6.94
CA ALA A 61 -1.84 8.94 6.68
C ALA A 61 -2.48 10.09 5.90
N ILE A 62 -2.43 11.29 6.45
CA ILE A 62 -2.76 12.50 5.71
C ILE A 62 -1.50 12.96 4.98
N ARG A 63 -1.60 13.08 3.65
CA ARG A 63 -0.50 13.59 2.84
C ARG A 63 -0.93 14.73 1.95
N LYS A 64 0.02 15.62 1.63
CA LYS A 64 -0.18 16.63 0.61
C LYS A 64 -0.26 15.93 -0.74
N SER A 65 -1.40 16.04 -1.41
CA SER A 65 -1.56 15.63 -2.79
C SER A 65 -0.99 16.75 -3.65
N VAL A 66 0.13 16.48 -4.27
CA VAL A 66 0.77 17.20 -5.39
C VAL A 66 0.46 18.66 -5.67
N ARG A 67 1.55 19.31 -6.01
CA ARG A 67 1.76 20.56 -6.75
C ARG A 67 0.74 20.87 -7.86
N LEU A 68 -0.50 21.16 -7.49
CA LEU A 68 -1.38 22.00 -8.29
C LEU A 68 -1.41 23.37 -7.64
N PHE A 69 -1.38 24.40 -8.41
CA PHE A 69 -1.45 25.76 -7.88
C PHE A 69 -2.86 26.05 -7.33
N PRO A 70 -2.97 26.58 -6.12
CA PRO A 70 -1.91 26.87 -5.17
C PRO A 70 -1.36 25.60 -4.50
N PRO A 71 -0.06 25.55 -4.22
CA PRO A 71 0.73 24.31 -4.09
C PRO A 71 0.58 23.56 -2.80
N SER A 72 -0.49 23.61 -2.06
CA SER A 72 -0.57 22.83 -0.82
C SER A 72 -1.97 22.63 -0.23
N ILE A 73 -3.00 23.00 -0.95
CA ILE A 73 -4.36 23.02 -0.39
C ILE A 73 -5.02 21.64 -0.39
N ILE A 74 -4.58 20.72 -1.27
CA ILE A 74 -5.24 19.43 -1.42
C ILE A 74 -4.49 18.37 -0.60
N LYS A 75 -4.86 18.22 0.66
CA LYS A 75 -4.44 17.08 1.49
C LYS A 75 -5.47 15.98 1.37
N ARG A 76 -5.01 14.74 1.30
CA ARG A 76 -5.88 13.57 1.37
C ARG A 76 -5.42 12.60 2.45
N CYS A 77 -6.36 11.91 3.04
CA CYS A 77 -6.12 10.84 3.99
C CYS A 77 -6.21 9.50 3.25
N GLU A 78 -5.19 8.68 3.37
CA GLU A 78 -5.11 7.33 2.77
C GLU A 78 -5.08 6.29 3.88
N VAL A 79 -5.89 5.24 3.72
CA VAL A 79 -5.99 4.11 4.64
C VAL A 79 -5.85 2.81 3.85
N TYR A 80 -5.02 1.90 4.33
CA TYR A 80 -4.82 0.56 3.74
C TYR A 80 -5.47 -0.48 4.65
N GLY A 81 -6.51 -1.15 4.17
CA GLY A 81 -7.28 -2.10 4.98
C GLY A 81 -8.33 -1.45 5.86
N THR A 82 -8.96 -2.23 6.72
CA THR A 82 -10.07 -1.83 7.60
C THR A 82 -9.71 -1.92 9.09
N GLY A 83 -8.44 -1.98 9.42
CA GLY A 83 -7.92 -2.08 10.78
C GLY A 83 -7.39 -3.46 11.11
N GLU A 84 -6.82 -3.59 12.28
CA GLU A 84 -6.36 -4.83 12.87
C GLU A 84 -7.06 -5.03 14.20
N TYR A 85 -7.59 -6.22 14.43
CA TYR A 85 -8.40 -6.59 15.59
C TYR A 85 -7.65 -7.64 16.39
N PHE A 86 -7.55 -7.46 17.71
CA PHE A 86 -6.72 -8.29 18.59
C PHE A 86 -7.51 -9.41 19.25
N ASP A 87 -8.84 -9.32 19.23
CA ASP A 87 -9.74 -10.30 19.80
C ASP A 87 -10.77 -10.75 18.76
N GLU A 88 -10.89 -12.06 18.59
CA GLU A 88 -11.86 -12.66 17.66
C GLU A 88 -13.29 -12.65 18.22
N THR A 89 -13.48 -12.44 19.51
CA THR A 89 -14.79 -12.47 20.18
C THR A 89 -15.55 -11.16 20.08
N ILE A 90 -14.90 -10.07 19.73
CA ILE A 90 -15.51 -8.74 19.63
C ILE A 90 -16.37 -8.59 18.38
N ASN A 91 -17.35 -7.70 18.44
CA ASN A 91 -18.08 -7.29 17.25
C ASN A 91 -17.22 -6.36 16.38
N LYS A 92 -16.44 -6.96 15.47
CA LYS A 92 -15.50 -6.23 14.61
C LYS A 92 -16.17 -5.10 13.80
N GLU A 93 -17.42 -5.26 13.34
CA GLU A 93 -18.12 -4.21 12.58
C GLU A 93 -18.53 -3.03 13.49
N ALA A 94 -18.93 -3.28 14.74
CA ALA A 94 -19.24 -2.22 15.69
C ALA A 94 -17.98 -1.42 16.04
N VAL A 95 -16.89 -2.12 16.39
CA VAL A 95 -15.58 -1.49 16.67
C VAL A 95 -15.06 -0.70 15.45
N PHE A 96 -15.23 -1.28 14.25
CA PHE A 96 -14.86 -0.57 13.02
C PHE A 96 -15.69 0.71 12.82
N SER A 97 -16.98 0.67 13.14
CA SER A 97 -17.84 1.86 13.06
C SER A 97 -17.34 3.01 13.92
N ASP A 98 -16.95 2.72 15.16
CA ASP A 98 -16.43 3.73 16.08
C ASP A 98 -15.07 4.27 15.61
N MET A 99 -14.15 3.40 15.20
CA MET A 99 -12.86 3.80 14.64
C MET A 99 -13.03 4.62 13.35
N LEU A 100 -13.95 4.22 12.46
CA LEU A 100 -14.21 4.92 11.20
C LEU A 100 -14.76 6.32 11.44
N GLN A 101 -15.72 6.46 12.34
CA GLN A 101 -16.28 7.75 12.72
C GLN A 101 -15.18 8.66 13.29
N ARG A 102 -14.41 8.17 14.26
CA ARG A 102 -13.33 8.92 14.88
C ARG A 102 -12.26 9.34 13.87
N LEU A 103 -11.83 8.40 13.00
CA LEU A 103 -10.89 8.72 11.91
C LEU A 103 -11.45 9.80 10.99
N THR A 104 -12.71 9.70 10.62
CA THR A 104 -13.38 10.63 9.71
C THR A 104 -13.37 12.04 10.27
N ASP A 105 -13.79 12.20 11.52
CA ASP A 105 -13.85 13.50 12.20
C ASP A 105 -12.47 14.15 12.30
N GLU A 106 -11.45 13.35 12.62
CA GLU A 106 -10.08 13.84 12.74
C GLU A 106 -9.42 14.14 11.38
N ALA A 107 -9.61 13.25 10.41
CA ALA A 107 -8.99 13.41 9.09
C ALA A 107 -9.57 14.58 8.29
N LEU A 108 -10.89 14.80 8.36
CA LEU A 108 -11.56 15.87 7.61
C LEU A 108 -11.29 17.28 8.16
N ARG A 109 -10.67 17.42 9.34
CA ARG A 109 -10.14 18.71 9.80
C ARG A 109 -9.02 19.22 8.90
N ASP A 110 -8.17 18.29 8.42
CA ASP A 110 -6.96 18.60 7.68
C ASP A 110 -7.00 18.18 6.20
N ALA A 111 -7.77 17.14 5.86
CA ALA A 111 -7.90 16.60 4.51
C ALA A 111 -9.25 16.95 3.89
N PHE A 112 -9.28 17.07 2.55
CA PHE A 112 -10.53 17.26 1.82
C PHE A 112 -11.16 15.95 1.38
N LEU A 113 -10.38 14.86 1.36
CA LEU A 113 -10.75 13.54 0.88
C LEU A 113 -10.13 12.47 1.76
N ILE A 114 -10.93 11.46 2.11
CA ILE A 114 -10.47 10.20 2.70
C ILE A 114 -10.63 9.11 1.65
N GLU A 115 -9.59 8.29 1.47
CA GLU A 115 -9.56 7.13 0.58
C GLU A 115 -9.18 5.89 1.37
N PHE A 116 -10.11 4.92 1.46
CA PHE A 116 -9.80 3.58 1.96
C PHE A 116 -9.52 2.63 0.79
N ARG A 117 -8.42 1.92 0.87
CA ARG A 117 -8.02 0.85 -0.05
C ARG A 117 -8.24 -0.48 0.63
N ASN A 118 -9.34 -1.14 0.31
CA ASN A 118 -9.63 -2.42 0.91
C ASN A 118 -8.64 -3.49 0.42
N LEU A 119 -7.86 -4.06 1.36
CA LEU A 119 -6.88 -5.13 1.11
C LEU A 119 -7.43 -6.52 1.44
N GLU A 120 -8.55 -6.58 2.12
CA GLU A 120 -9.15 -7.80 2.68
C GLU A 120 -10.49 -8.13 2.01
N ASN A 121 -11.44 -8.62 2.80
CA ASN A 121 -12.80 -8.90 2.33
C ASN A 121 -13.52 -7.60 1.92
N SER A 122 -13.88 -7.51 0.66
CA SER A 122 -14.56 -6.32 0.11
C SER A 122 -15.98 -6.09 0.64
N LEU A 123 -16.54 -7.02 1.39
CA LEU A 123 -17.87 -6.93 2.01
C LEU A 123 -17.80 -6.47 3.47
N PHE A 124 -16.68 -6.63 4.14
CA PHE A 124 -16.52 -6.20 5.53
C PHE A 124 -16.74 -4.69 5.66
N GLY A 125 -17.53 -4.30 6.64
CA GLY A 125 -17.83 -2.90 6.92
C GLY A 125 -18.65 -2.18 5.84
N TYR A 126 -19.24 -2.89 4.86
CA TYR A 126 -19.99 -2.27 3.77
C TYR A 126 -21.09 -1.32 4.29
N LYS A 127 -21.94 -1.79 5.22
CA LYS A 127 -22.99 -0.98 5.82
C LYS A 127 -22.42 0.16 6.66
N VAL A 128 -21.32 -0.09 7.37
CA VAL A 128 -20.63 0.91 8.18
C VAL A 128 -20.13 2.06 7.33
N PHE A 129 -19.46 1.78 6.21
CA PHE A 129 -19.02 2.81 5.27
C PHE A 129 -20.20 3.62 4.71
N ARG A 130 -21.28 2.94 4.32
CA ARG A 130 -22.49 3.59 3.77
C ARG A 130 -23.15 4.52 4.78
N ASN A 131 -23.34 4.07 6.01
CA ASN A 131 -23.93 4.87 7.08
C ASN A 131 -23.09 6.10 7.42
N ASN A 132 -21.77 6.01 7.20
CA ASN A 132 -20.84 7.13 7.38
C ASN A 132 -20.61 7.95 6.10
N GLN A 133 -21.53 7.88 5.12
CA GLN A 133 -21.52 8.68 3.87
C GLN A 133 -20.29 8.45 2.98
N TYR A 134 -19.68 7.28 3.04
CA TYR A 134 -18.68 6.87 2.07
C TYR A 134 -19.37 6.27 0.84
N PHE A 135 -18.84 6.55 -0.34
CA PHE A 135 -19.23 5.89 -1.59
C PHE A 135 -18.11 4.98 -2.09
N ALA A 136 -18.51 3.89 -2.72
CA ALA A 136 -17.59 2.87 -3.20
C ALA A 136 -17.35 3.00 -4.70
N ILE A 137 -16.10 2.82 -5.10
CA ILE A 137 -15.74 2.61 -6.50
C ILE A 137 -15.15 1.20 -6.62
N ASN A 138 -15.70 0.41 -7.55
CA ASN A 138 -15.16 -0.91 -7.85
C ASN A 138 -13.74 -0.78 -8.40
N TRP A 139 -12.83 -1.56 -7.84
CA TRP A 139 -11.42 -1.53 -8.18
C TRP A 139 -10.89 -2.94 -8.39
N LEU A 140 -9.79 -3.08 -9.08
CA LEU A 140 -9.14 -4.37 -9.26
C LEU A 140 -7.77 -4.38 -8.57
N ARG A 141 -7.42 -5.54 -8.03
CA ARG A 141 -6.08 -5.95 -7.66
C ARG A 141 -5.74 -7.27 -8.36
N VAL A 142 -4.48 -7.62 -8.43
CA VAL A 142 -4.04 -8.92 -8.95
C VAL A 142 -3.32 -9.65 -7.84
N ARG A 143 -3.72 -10.90 -7.62
CA ARG A 143 -3.15 -11.80 -6.62
C ARG A 143 -2.42 -12.94 -7.29
N ASN A 144 -1.14 -13.08 -6.98
CA ASN A 144 -0.36 -14.26 -7.32
C ASN A 144 -0.37 -15.24 -6.16
N SER A 145 -0.85 -16.45 -6.38
CA SER A 145 -0.78 -17.54 -5.40
C SER A 145 0.60 -18.15 -5.44
N LEU A 146 1.29 -18.17 -4.30
CA LEU A 146 2.64 -18.71 -4.14
C LEU A 146 2.68 -20.03 -3.36
N HIS A 147 1.57 -20.36 -2.68
CA HIS A 147 1.44 -21.65 -2.01
C HIS A 147 1.20 -22.79 -3.03
N ASN A 148 1.56 -24.01 -2.66
CA ASN A 148 1.40 -25.21 -3.49
C ASN A 148 2.10 -25.15 -4.87
N VAL A 149 3.19 -24.42 -4.97
CA VAL A 149 4.09 -24.41 -6.14
C VAL A 149 5.53 -24.48 -5.65
N GLU A 150 6.41 -25.14 -6.39
CA GLU A 150 7.82 -25.20 -6.03
C GLU A 150 8.52 -23.87 -6.24
N GLN A 151 8.21 -23.19 -7.33
CA GLN A 151 8.79 -21.90 -7.71
C GLN A 151 7.71 -20.94 -8.16
N ALA A 152 7.90 -19.64 -7.92
CA ALA A 152 6.95 -18.60 -8.34
C ALA A 152 6.75 -18.59 -9.86
N GLU A 153 7.79 -18.93 -10.62
CA GLU A 153 7.87 -18.91 -12.08
C GLU A 153 6.97 -19.92 -12.78
N VAL A 154 6.55 -21.00 -12.10
CA VAL A 154 5.66 -22.05 -12.67
C VAL A 154 4.39 -21.45 -13.29
N ARG A 155 3.90 -20.34 -12.75
CA ARG A 155 2.68 -19.66 -13.21
C ARG A 155 2.94 -18.54 -14.22
N PHE A 156 4.19 -18.24 -14.53
CA PHE A 156 4.53 -17.14 -15.44
C PHE A 156 4.24 -17.51 -16.89
N SER A 157 3.86 -16.54 -17.69
CA SER A 157 3.77 -16.76 -19.14
C SER A 157 5.14 -17.11 -19.73
N PRO A 158 5.18 -17.96 -20.78
CA PRO A 158 6.45 -18.32 -21.42
C PRO A 158 7.28 -17.12 -21.88
N SER A 159 6.60 -16.04 -22.29
CA SER A 159 7.27 -14.79 -22.67
C SER A 159 7.97 -14.13 -21.48
N ARG A 160 7.39 -14.19 -20.26
CA ARG A 160 8.01 -13.65 -19.04
C ARG A 160 9.28 -14.40 -18.68
N ILE A 161 9.21 -15.74 -18.70
CA ILE A 161 10.36 -16.59 -18.41
C ILE A 161 11.52 -16.27 -19.37
N ARG A 162 11.22 -16.16 -20.67
CA ARG A 162 12.25 -15.78 -21.66
C ARG A 162 12.83 -14.39 -21.41
N GLN A 163 12.01 -13.42 -21.05
CA GLN A 163 12.45 -12.05 -20.78
C GLN A 163 13.33 -11.97 -19.54
N ILE A 164 13.00 -12.70 -18.47
CA ILE A 164 13.83 -12.81 -17.25
C ILE A 164 15.20 -13.40 -17.61
N LYS A 165 15.22 -14.57 -18.24
CA LYS A 165 16.48 -15.23 -18.66
C LYS A 165 17.33 -14.32 -19.55
N LYS A 166 16.71 -13.62 -20.51
CA LYS A 166 17.41 -12.71 -21.41
C LYS A 166 17.95 -11.49 -20.69
N GLY A 167 17.20 -10.90 -19.76
CA GLY A 167 17.66 -9.75 -18.97
C GLY A 167 18.89 -10.08 -18.14
N LEU A 168 18.88 -11.22 -17.44
CA LEU A 168 20.02 -11.71 -16.67
C LEU A 168 21.22 -12.04 -17.58
N LYS A 169 21.01 -12.73 -18.70
CA LYS A 169 22.06 -13.02 -19.68
C LYS A 169 22.68 -11.75 -20.27
N ASN A 170 21.90 -10.68 -20.42
CA ASN A 170 22.36 -9.38 -20.91
C ASN A 170 23.05 -8.53 -19.82
N GLY A 171 23.42 -9.13 -18.68
CA GLY A 171 24.23 -8.54 -17.64
C GLY A 171 23.45 -7.71 -16.61
N ALA A 172 22.13 -7.76 -16.61
CA ALA A 172 21.35 -7.21 -15.48
C ALA A 172 21.55 -8.09 -14.23
N LYS A 173 21.73 -7.45 -13.09
CA LYS A 173 21.81 -8.11 -11.77
C LYS A 173 20.68 -7.61 -10.89
N VAL A 174 20.21 -8.47 -9.99
CA VAL A 174 19.18 -8.12 -9.02
C VAL A 174 19.69 -8.36 -7.62
N LYS A 175 19.50 -7.43 -6.73
CA LYS A 175 19.87 -7.56 -5.31
C LYS A 175 18.95 -6.74 -4.41
N GLU A 176 18.97 -7.02 -3.12
CA GLU A 176 18.36 -6.16 -2.11
C GLU A 176 19.20 -4.88 -1.95
N ALA A 177 18.54 -3.74 -1.77
CA ALA A 177 19.18 -2.48 -1.46
C ALA A 177 19.40 -2.39 0.05
N HIS A 178 20.63 -2.08 0.46
CA HIS A 178 21.00 -1.99 1.87
C HIS A 178 21.62 -0.64 2.25
N THR A 179 22.07 0.13 1.27
CA THR A 179 22.73 1.41 1.57
C THR A 179 21.78 2.59 1.30
N PRO A 180 21.91 3.69 2.07
CA PRO A 180 21.12 4.90 1.80
C PRO A 180 21.26 5.42 0.37
N GLU A 181 22.44 5.26 -0.25
CA GLU A 181 22.73 5.68 -1.63
C GLU A 181 21.93 4.84 -2.63
N GLU A 182 21.84 3.53 -2.43
CA GLU A 182 21.05 2.63 -3.28
C GLU A 182 19.58 2.94 -3.19
N ILE A 183 19.07 3.18 -1.96
CA ILE A 183 17.68 3.54 -1.73
C ILE A 183 17.35 4.90 -2.34
N HIS A 184 18.24 5.89 -2.16
CA HIS A 184 18.10 7.18 -2.80
C HIS A 184 18.08 7.07 -4.33
N ALA A 185 18.99 6.28 -4.90
CA ALA A 185 19.05 6.07 -6.35
C ALA A 185 17.80 5.34 -6.89
N PHE A 186 17.27 4.36 -6.14
CA PHE A 186 16.00 3.70 -6.44
C PHE A 186 14.83 4.69 -6.44
N ALA A 187 14.68 5.50 -5.39
CA ALA A 187 13.64 6.51 -5.30
C ALA A 187 13.75 7.56 -6.42
N LYS A 188 14.95 8.04 -6.71
CA LYS A 188 15.23 8.95 -7.81
C LYS A 188 14.86 8.33 -9.17
N MET A 189 15.17 7.05 -9.39
CA MET A 189 14.80 6.29 -10.58
C MET A 189 13.28 6.23 -10.74
N LEU A 190 12.52 5.92 -9.69
CA LEU A 190 11.07 5.93 -9.72
C LEU A 190 10.51 7.31 -10.09
N HIS A 191 11.03 8.38 -9.49
CA HIS A 191 10.57 9.72 -9.76
C HIS A 191 10.92 10.22 -11.18
N HIS A 192 12.06 9.80 -11.74
CA HIS A 192 12.53 10.27 -13.06
C HIS A 192 11.85 9.57 -14.24
N ASN A 193 11.53 8.28 -14.08
CA ASN A 193 11.04 7.47 -15.20
C ASN A 193 9.55 7.58 -15.46
N TYR A 194 8.80 8.21 -14.59
CA TYR A 194 7.36 8.31 -14.72
C TYR A 194 6.91 9.73 -15.02
N SER A 195 5.84 9.84 -15.80
CA SER A 195 5.18 11.13 -16.08
C SER A 195 4.72 11.81 -14.79
N ALA A 196 4.56 13.13 -14.82
CA ALA A 196 4.06 13.89 -13.66
C ALA A 196 2.75 13.33 -13.10
N LYS A 197 1.88 12.79 -13.97
CA LYS A 197 0.61 12.14 -13.58
C LYS A 197 0.82 10.92 -12.69
N ILE A 198 1.83 10.09 -12.96
CA ILE A 198 2.13 8.89 -12.17
C ILE A 198 3.02 9.25 -10.98
N ARG A 199 4.02 10.10 -11.20
CA ARG A 199 4.99 10.54 -10.20
C ARG A 199 4.34 11.06 -8.92
N ARG A 200 3.22 11.75 -9.03
CA ARG A 200 2.45 12.26 -7.89
C ARG A 200 1.96 11.16 -6.92
N HIS A 201 1.93 9.92 -7.33
CA HIS A 201 1.50 8.80 -6.49
C HIS A 201 2.65 8.15 -5.72
N PHE A 202 3.90 8.47 -6.09
CA PHE A 202 5.05 8.01 -5.35
C PHE A 202 5.32 8.91 -4.14
N PRO A 203 5.72 8.32 -3.01
CA PRO A 203 6.18 9.08 -1.85
C PRO A 203 7.52 9.76 -2.13
N SER A 204 7.94 10.64 -1.22
CA SER A 204 9.25 11.29 -1.31
C SER A 204 10.41 10.30 -1.14
N MET A 205 11.63 10.74 -1.42
CA MET A 205 12.83 9.94 -1.18
C MET A 205 12.99 9.59 0.29
N ASP A 206 12.68 10.54 1.18
CA ASP A 206 12.75 10.35 2.63
C ASP A 206 11.88 9.17 3.09
N PHE A 207 10.72 8.98 2.48
CA PHE A 207 9.84 7.85 2.80
C PHE A 207 10.52 6.50 2.60
N PHE A 208 11.24 6.32 1.49
CA PHE A 208 11.94 5.06 1.21
C PHE A 208 13.12 4.84 2.16
N GLN A 209 13.81 5.90 2.56
CA GLN A 209 14.87 5.82 3.57
C GLN A 209 14.31 5.45 4.95
N GLN A 210 13.17 6.04 5.34
CA GLN A 210 12.50 5.69 6.59
C GLN A 210 11.95 4.27 6.54
N LEU A 211 11.42 3.83 5.39
CA LEU A 211 10.91 2.46 5.19
C LEU A 211 12.01 1.43 5.44
N GLU A 212 13.19 1.66 4.88
CA GLU A 212 14.35 0.80 5.12
C GLU A 212 14.77 0.83 6.59
N LYS A 213 14.99 2.00 7.15
CA LYS A 213 15.47 2.17 8.52
C LYS A 213 14.55 1.53 9.57
N GLN A 214 13.24 1.64 9.41
CA GLN A 214 12.26 1.21 10.41
C GLN A 214 11.80 -0.24 10.24
N MET A 215 11.74 -0.74 9.01
CA MET A 215 11.09 -2.02 8.72
C MET A 215 12.00 -3.12 8.16
N THR A 216 13.22 -2.81 7.73
CA THR A 216 14.13 -3.85 7.20
C THR A 216 14.57 -4.81 8.28
N LEU A 217 14.89 -4.32 9.48
CA LEU A 217 15.30 -5.16 10.60
C LEU A 217 14.18 -6.12 11.05
N SER A 218 12.92 -5.66 11.07
CA SER A 218 11.74 -6.48 11.40
C SER A 218 11.30 -7.38 10.25
N ARG A 219 11.95 -7.28 9.07
CA ARG A 219 11.62 -8.00 7.85
C ARG A 219 10.20 -7.73 7.32
N GLN A 220 9.60 -6.60 7.71
CA GLN A 220 8.27 -6.16 7.26
C GLN A 220 8.33 -5.44 5.92
N SER A 221 9.51 -5.01 5.47
CA SER A 221 9.70 -4.45 4.13
C SER A 221 11.03 -4.88 3.53
N ARG A 222 11.10 -4.86 2.19
CA ARG A 222 12.34 -5.00 1.41
C ARG A 222 12.29 -4.13 0.17
N ILE A 223 13.45 -3.60 -0.19
CA ILE A 223 13.64 -2.86 -1.43
C ILE A 223 14.62 -3.62 -2.30
N PHE A 224 14.19 -4.02 -3.49
CA PHE A 224 15.02 -4.69 -4.48
C PHE A 224 15.41 -3.74 -5.59
N ILE A 225 16.65 -3.81 -6.05
CA ILE A 225 17.17 -3.01 -7.15
C ILE A 225 17.66 -3.90 -8.28
N VAL A 226 17.44 -3.45 -9.49
CA VAL A 226 17.99 -4.03 -10.71
C VAL A 226 19.10 -3.14 -11.20
N THR A 227 20.31 -3.68 -11.32
CA THR A 227 21.51 -2.95 -11.75
C THR A 227 22.02 -3.43 -13.08
N TYR A 228 22.66 -2.53 -13.84
CA TYR A 228 23.39 -2.83 -15.05
C TYR A 228 24.57 -1.85 -15.17
N LYS A 229 25.80 -2.36 -15.28
CA LYS A 229 27.03 -1.56 -15.28
C LYS A 229 27.02 -0.53 -14.13
N GLU A 230 26.86 -1.03 -12.91
CA GLU A 230 26.80 -0.29 -11.65
C GLU A 230 25.66 0.76 -11.53
N LYS A 231 24.84 0.90 -12.54
CA LYS A 231 23.71 1.82 -12.53
C LYS A 231 22.42 1.11 -12.13
N ILE A 232 21.63 1.70 -11.24
CA ILE A 232 20.29 1.24 -10.90
C ILE A 232 19.34 1.60 -12.05
N ILE A 233 18.75 0.57 -12.66
CA ILE A 233 17.89 0.69 -13.85
C ILE A 233 16.44 0.26 -13.58
N GLY A 234 16.19 -0.36 -12.43
CA GLY A 234 14.86 -0.79 -12.00
C GLY A 234 14.85 -1.16 -10.52
N GLY A 235 13.70 -1.49 -10.01
CA GLY A 235 13.54 -1.97 -8.64
C GLY A 235 12.09 -2.03 -8.18
N SER A 236 11.91 -2.57 -6.99
CA SER A 236 10.61 -2.72 -6.33
C SER A 236 10.74 -2.55 -4.82
N ALA A 237 9.68 -2.05 -4.19
CA ALA A 237 9.55 -1.99 -2.75
C ALA A 237 8.34 -2.83 -2.35
N CYS A 238 8.56 -3.80 -1.46
CA CYS A 238 7.59 -4.75 -0.97
C CYS A 238 7.31 -4.51 0.51
N ILE A 239 6.06 -4.72 0.92
CA ILE A 239 5.63 -4.84 2.30
C ILE A 239 5.14 -6.26 2.53
N TYR A 240 5.40 -6.78 3.70
CA TYR A 240 5.00 -8.11 4.15
C TYR A 240 4.10 -7.95 5.37
N SER A 241 2.91 -8.51 5.28
CA SER A 241 1.92 -8.42 6.34
C SER A 241 1.14 -9.73 6.40
N ASP A 242 1.04 -10.29 7.59
CA ASP A 242 0.38 -11.57 7.81
C ASP A 242 0.94 -12.64 6.83
N ASP A 243 0.08 -13.33 6.11
CA ASP A 243 0.45 -14.37 5.12
C ASP A 243 0.75 -13.83 3.72
N ASN A 244 0.74 -12.52 3.52
CA ASN A 244 0.81 -11.92 2.20
C ASN A 244 2.00 -10.96 2.04
N ALA A 245 2.58 -10.98 0.85
CA ALA A 245 3.48 -9.95 0.36
C ALA A 245 2.71 -8.97 -0.54
N TYR A 246 3.05 -7.71 -0.45
CA TYR A 246 2.43 -6.62 -1.22
C TYR A 246 3.50 -5.89 -2.02
N LEU A 247 3.36 -5.90 -3.34
CA LEU A 247 4.20 -5.04 -4.18
C LEU A 247 3.66 -3.61 -4.12
N TRP A 248 4.30 -2.79 -3.30
CA TRP A 248 3.85 -1.43 -3.07
C TRP A 248 4.29 -0.46 -4.16
N PHE A 249 5.57 -0.52 -4.52
CA PHE A 249 6.11 0.30 -5.60
C PHE A 249 7.01 -0.54 -6.51
N SER A 250 6.97 -0.29 -7.80
CA SER A 250 7.90 -0.89 -8.75
C SER A 250 8.10 -0.02 -9.97
N GLY A 251 9.26 -0.13 -10.58
CA GLY A 251 9.57 0.60 -11.79
C GLY A 251 10.81 0.11 -12.50
N GLY A 252 11.02 0.62 -13.71
CA GLY A 252 12.22 0.31 -14.48
C GLY A 252 12.37 1.16 -15.73
N MET A 253 13.59 1.47 -16.07
CA MET A 253 14.01 2.30 -17.20
C MET A 253 13.88 1.55 -18.54
N ARG A 254 12.65 1.08 -18.84
CA ARG A 254 12.36 0.20 -19.99
C ARG A 254 12.77 0.82 -21.33
N LYS A 255 12.64 2.13 -21.51
CA LYS A 255 12.95 2.81 -22.77
C LYS A 255 14.47 2.81 -23.04
N THR A 256 15.27 3.03 -22.01
CA THR A 256 16.72 3.13 -22.10
C THR A 256 17.39 1.75 -22.05
N TYR A 257 16.87 0.83 -21.27
CA TYR A 257 17.44 -0.51 -21.02
C TYR A 257 16.47 -1.63 -21.44
N ALA A 258 16.02 -1.56 -22.70
CA ALA A 258 14.99 -2.48 -23.20
C ALA A 258 15.40 -3.95 -23.15
N LEU A 259 16.67 -4.25 -23.40
CA LEU A 259 17.20 -5.62 -23.46
C LEU A 259 17.48 -6.21 -22.07
N GLN A 260 17.57 -5.40 -21.03
CA GLN A 260 17.78 -5.79 -19.63
C GLN A 260 16.46 -6.05 -18.91
N TYR A 261 15.32 -5.67 -19.48
CA TYR A 261 13.97 -5.89 -18.92
C TYR A 261 13.81 -5.46 -17.45
N PRO A 262 14.27 -4.26 -17.02
CA PRO A 262 14.44 -3.92 -15.61
C PRO A 262 13.14 -3.98 -14.80
N GLY A 263 12.00 -3.53 -15.33
CA GLY A 263 10.73 -3.60 -14.62
C GLY A 263 10.20 -5.04 -14.49
N ILE A 264 10.61 -5.94 -15.38
CA ILE A 264 10.26 -7.36 -15.29
C ILE A 264 11.08 -8.04 -14.20
N LEU A 265 12.38 -7.77 -14.15
CA LEU A 265 13.27 -8.32 -13.14
C LEU A 265 12.90 -7.80 -11.74
N ALA A 266 12.49 -6.55 -11.62
CA ALA A 266 12.02 -5.98 -10.36
C ALA A 266 10.79 -6.70 -9.79
N VAL A 267 9.80 -7.01 -10.63
CA VAL A 267 8.61 -7.77 -10.21
C VAL A 267 8.92 -9.23 -9.98
N TRP A 268 9.77 -9.82 -10.81
CA TRP A 268 10.22 -11.20 -10.64
C TRP A 268 10.88 -11.40 -9.28
N GLN A 269 11.83 -10.54 -8.90
CA GLN A 269 12.50 -10.64 -7.60
C GLN A 269 11.55 -10.55 -6.43
N ALA A 270 10.54 -9.66 -6.51
CA ALA A 270 9.53 -9.54 -5.46
C ALA A 270 8.72 -10.83 -5.28
N LEU A 271 8.34 -11.48 -6.39
CA LEU A 271 7.62 -12.76 -6.37
C LEU A 271 8.51 -13.91 -5.85
N HIS A 272 9.76 -13.93 -6.29
CA HIS A 272 10.76 -14.92 -5.88
C HIS A 272 11.03 -14.85 -4.38
N ASP A 273 11.35 -13.65 -3.86
CA ASP A 273 11.57 -13.44 -2.43
C ASP A 273 10.34 -13.78 -1.57
N ALA A 274 9.15 -13.34 -2.01
CA ALA A 274 7.91 -13.67 -1.29
C ALA A 274 7.68 -15.18 -1.21
N LYS A 275 7.99 -15.92 -2.28
CA LYS A 275 7.91 -17.38 -2.30
C LYS A 275 8.95 -18.03 -1.39
N GLU A 276 10.21 -17.61 -1.46
CA GLU A 276 11.29 -18.16 -0.61
C GLU A 276 11.03 -17.95 0.87
N ARG A 277 10.38 -16.81 1.22
CA ARG A 277 10.00 -16.49 2.59
C ARG A 277 8.71 -17.18 3.05
N GLY A 278 8.06 -17.97 2.20
CA GLY A 278 6.89 -18.77 2.54
C GLY A 278 5.56 -18.01 2.54
N TYR A 279 5.50 -16.81 1.99
CA TYR A 279 4.24 -16.09 1.86
C TYR A 279 3.28 -16.81 0.92
N ARG A 280 1.99 -16.80 1.28
CA ARG A 280 0.96 -17.51 0.50
C ARG A 280 0.64 -16.80 -0.81
N HIS A 281 0.70 -15.46 -0.81
CA HIS A 281 0.35 -14.64 -1.97
C HIS A 281 1.30 -13.44 -2.10
N LEU A 282 1.45 -12.97 -3.36
CA LEU A 282 1.87 -11.61 -3.62
C LEU A 282 0.74 -10.81 -4.27
N GLU A 283 0.44 -9.67 -3.70
CA GLU A 283 -0.64 -8.76 -4.11
C GLU A 283 -0.09 -7.56 -4.89
N PHE A 284 -0.68 -7.31 -6.07
CA PHE A 284 -0.56 -6.05 -6.79
C PHE A 284 -1.77 -5.19 -6.45
N MET A 285 -1.61 -4.26 -5.53
CA MET A 285 -2.71 -3.56 -4.86
C MET A 285 -3.50 -2.60 -5.74
N ASP A 286 -2.92 -2.12 -6.85
CA ASP A 286 -3.50 -1.08 -7.68
C ASP A 286 -3.33 -1.38 -9.17
N VAL A 287 -4.29 -2.10 -9.73
CA VAL A 287 -4.32 -2.40 -11.16
C VAL A 287 -5.49 -1.73 -11.89
N GLY A 288 -6.15 -0.78 -11.24
CA GLY A 288 -7.11 0.14 -11.81
C GLY A 288 -8.56 -0.32 -11.86
N LEU A 289 -9.35 0.43 -12.60
CA LEU A 289 -10.80 0.24 -12.71
C LEU A 289 -11.14 -0.98 -13.58
N PRO A 290 -12.18 -1.76 -13.25
CA PRO A 290 -12.55 -2.97 -13.99
C PRO A 290 -12.85 -2.70 -15.47
N PHE A 291 -13.59 -1.64 -15.77
CA PHE A 291 -14.05 -1.28 -17.10
C PHE A 291 -13.04 -0.50 -17.94
N ARG A 292 -11.88 -0.15 -17.37
CA ARG A 292 -10.85 0.60 -18.09
C ARG A 292 -9.64 -0.29 -18.39
N ARG A 293 -9.25 -0.34 -19.66
CA ARG A 293 -8.03 -1.03 -20.07
C ARG A 293 -6.80 -0.35 -19.46
N GLN A 294 -5.93 -1.13 -18.82
CA GLN A 294 -4.72 -0.63 -18.19
C GLN A 294 -3.51 -1.52 -18.52
N GLY A 295 -2.50 -0.93 -19.15
CA GLY A 295 -1.29 -1.64 -19.53
C GLY A 295 -0.52 -2.23 -18.34
N TYR A 296 -0.58 -1.59 -17.17
CA TYR A 296 0.03 -2.16 -15.96
C TYR A 296 -0.67 -3.46 -15.52
N ARG A 297 -2.00 -3.53 -15.59
CA ARG A 297 -2.75 -4.76 -15.29
C ARG A 297 -2.37 -5.90 -16.24
N GLU A 298 -2.29 -5.64 -17.54
CA GLU A 298 -1.84 -6.62 -18.53
C GLU A 298 -0.38 -7.05 -18.28
N PHE A 299 0.45 -6.11 -17.84
CA PHE A 299 1.84 -6.39 -17.50
C PHE A 299 1.94 -7.35 -16.31
N VAL A 300 1.21 -7.13 -15.22
CA VAL A 300 1.31 -7.98 -14.01
C VAL A 300 0.61 -9.32 -14.18
N LEU A 301 -0.47 -9.41 -14.95
CA LEU A 301 -1.16 -10.67 -15.24
C LEU A 301 -0.25 -11.71 -15.93
N ARG A 302 0.76 -11.28 -16.68
CA ARG A 302 1.73 -12.19 -17.31
C ARG A 302 2.64 -12.91 -16.32
N PHE A 303 2.63 -12.50 -15.04
CA PHE A 303 3.28 -13.24 -13.94
C PHE A 303 2.35 -14.30 -13.31
N GLY A 304 1.21 -14.61 -13.93
CA GLY A 304 0.33 -15.71 -13.53
C GLY A 304 -0.67 -15.39 -12.44
N GLY A 305 -0.83 -14.11 -12.09
CA GLY A 305 -1.81 -13.68 -11.11
C GLY A 305 -3.26 -13.70 -11.63
N LYS A 306 -4.21 -13.73 -10.71
CA LYS A 306 -5.65 -13.62 -10.99
C LYS A 306 -6.16 -12.26 -10.57
N GLN A 307 -7.08 -11.69 -11.36
CA GLN A 307 -7.80 -10.48 -10.99
C GLN A 307 -8.77 -10.76 -9.86
N ILE A 308 -8.76 -9.88 -8.86
CA ILE A 308 -9.69 -9.90 -7.73
C ILE A 308 -10.42 -8.57 -7.70
N SER A 309 -11.74 -8.63 -7.62
CA SER A 309 -12.56 -7.43 -7.41
C SER A 309 -12.38 -6.96 -5.97
N THR A 310 -12.19 -5.67 -5.81
CA THR A 310 -12.12 -5.00 -4.52
C THR A 310 -12.87 -3.68 -4.60
N ARG A 311 -12.93 -2.96 -3.50
CA ARG A 311 -13.53 -1.63 -3.43
C ARG A 311 -12.55 -0.63 -2.89
N ARG A 312 -12.65 0.60 -3.39
CA ARG A 312 -12.10 1.77 -2.73
C ARG A 312 -13.26 2.61 -2.24
N TRP A 313 -13.17 3.02 -0.98
CA TRP A 313 -14.17 3.87 -0.37
C TRP A 313 -13.64 5.28 -0.28
N PHE A 314 -14.50 6.23 -0.64
CA PHE A 314 -14.16 7.64 -0.66
C PHE A 314 -15.17 8.44 0.13
N ARG A 315 -14.68 9.46 0.86
CA ARG A 315 -15.50 10.46 1.49
C ARG A 315 -14.83 11.82 1.37
N PHE A 316 -15.56 12.78 0.79
CA PHE A 316 -15.13 14.18 0.75
C PHE A 316 -15.53 14.92 2.03
N ARG A 317 -14.87 16.04 2.29
CA ARG A 317 -15.19 16.94 3.40
C ARG A 317 -16.61 17.53 3.30
N TRP A 318 -17.09 17.76 2.09
CA TRP A 318 -18.39 18.34 1.82
C TRP A 318 -19.48 17.28 1.72
N GLU A 319 -20.43 17.31 2.66
CA GLU A 319 -21.51 16.32 2.72
C GLU A 319 -22.41 16.32 1.48
N TRP A 320 -22.71 17.52 0.93
CA TRP A 320 -23.51 17.62 -0.26
C TRP A 320 -22.90 16.86 -1.45
N LEU A 321 -21.57 16.94 -1.60
CA LEU A 321 -20.85 16.22 -2.64
C LEU A 321 -20.93 14.71 -2.43
N ASN A 322 -20.79 14.24 -1.20
CA ASN A 322 -20.92 12.82 -0.88
C ASN A 322 -22.32 12.30 -1.24
N ARG A 323 -23.38 13.04 -0.91
CA ARG A 323 -24.77 12.66 -1.25
C ARG A 323 -24.99 12.54 -2.75
N VAL A 324 -24.42 13.43 -3.55
CA VAL A 324 -24.49 13.36 -5.03
C VAL A 324 -23.71 12.14 -5.54
N LEU A 325 -22.48 11.94 -5.08
CA LEU A 325 -21.64 10.83 -5.53
C LEU A 325 -22.17 9.46 -5.10
N ILE A 326 -22.78 9.38 -3.93
CA ILE A 326 -23.47 8.17 -3.47
C ILE A 326 -24.54 7.77 -4.50
N LYS A 327 -25.37 8.71 -4.98
CA LYS A 327 -26.42 8.44 -5.97
C LYS A 327 -25.87 8.06 -7.35
N ILE A 328 -24.67 8.51 -7.71
CA ILE A 328 -24.05 8.22 -9.02
C ILE A 328 -23.40 6.83 -9.02
N TYR A 329 -22.83 6.41 -7.90
CA TYR A 329 -22.04 5.18 -7.77
C TYR A 329 -22.81 4.02 -7.09
N GLU A 330 -24.05 4.23 -6.73
CA GLU A 330 -25.03 3.20 -6.38
C GLU A 330 -25.70 2.61 -7.60
#